data_0533c02a0005c88476f8228552c110ee
#
_entry.id   0533c02a0005c88476f8228552c110ee
#
_cell.length_a   1.000
_cell.length_b   1.000
_cell.length_c   1.000
_cell.angle_alpha   90.00
_cell.angle_beta   90.00
_cell.angle_gamma   90.00
#
_symmetry.space_group_name_H-M   'P 1'
#
loop_
_entity.id
_entity.type
_entity.pdbx_description
1 polymer ?
#
loop_
_entity_poly.entity_id
_entity_poly.type
_entity_poly.pdbx_seq_one_letter_code
_entity_poly.pdbx_strand_id
1 'polypeptide(L)'
;MIYSGSANLAILACPGGEHFADAVIQHLKHIYVEKLNRKIDKLIKRYNLQKETLIRDINFYNDLLSSGLHEDNEIEKIRIPRFKVNARFTYFMNGEFKTEILECIRGKNVFIFQDVENHHPLWVNEGKNQHVFSVNDHLMSMMVTIDAVRYAGAAHITLVVPVYPYSRQHKKKGREGLTASMLGYCYEKLGVDQIITLDIHSREIENAFHTARIENLHASYQIMRELIKIENLADPDADFVVVAPDSGAVDRNKFYSSGLKKPLAMIYKERDYSVVTQNAKQSNIITINLLGDVNGKTAFLADDMLGTGGTLLKAMEFLKSKGAKKVIAAVSLPFFTGDAIQLFDEAYKKGYFYRVIGTNAVYHEELLKKEWYISADVSKLFAQAVSRLHHNQSLSNLLDNREIIERMLHSAGQSGQHKADDQQD
;
A
#
# COMPACT_ATOMS: atom_id res chain seq x y z
N MET A 1 19.49 -23.18 -14.85
CA MET A 1 18.28 -22.33 -14.73
C MET A 1 17.35 -23.04 -13.73
N ILE A 2 17.45 -22.68 -12.45
CA ILE A 2 16.58 -23.28 -11.41
C ILE A 2 15.22 -22.61 -11.61
N TYR A 3 14.25 -23.36 -12.09
CA TYR A 3 12.85 -22.92 -12.11
C TYR A 3 12.45 -22.71 -10.65
N SER A 4 12.26 -21.45 -10.24
CA SER A 4 11.61 -21.13 -8.98
C SER A 4 10.13 -21.52 -9.11
N GLY A 5 9.82 -22.77 -8.82
CA GLY A 5 8.43 -23.21 -8.74
C GLY A 5 7.71 -22.44 -7.63
N SER A 6 6.41 -22.25 -7.74
CA SER A 6 5.59 -21.58 -6.70
C SER A 6 5.77 -22.17 -5.30
N ALA A 7 6.19 -23.42 -5.18
CA ALA A 7 6.59 -24.07 -3.92
C ALA A 7 7.77 -23.39 -3.20
N ASN A 8 8.57 -22.59 -3.92
CA ASN A 8 9.70 -21.87 -3.35
C ASN A 8 9.33 -20.44 -2.87
N LEU A 9 8.09 -20.01 -3.05
CA LEU A 9 7.57 -18.76 -2.50
C LEU A 9 7.17 -18.99 -1.03
N ALA A 10 7.68 -18.16 -0.14
CA ALA A 10 7.34 -18.19 1.27
C ALA A 10 6.98 -16.77 1.76
N ILE A 11 5.93 -16.67 2.55
CA ILE A 11 5.48 -15.41 3.15
C ILE A 11 5.53 -15.55 4.67
N LEU A 12 6.27 -14.65 5.31
CA LEU A 12 6.35 -14.54 6.75
C LEU A 12 5.81 -13.18 7.15
N ALA A 13 4.78 -13.15 8.00
CA ALA A 13 4.25 -11.93 8.58
C ALA A 13 4.81 -11.72 9.98
N CYS A 14 5.43 -10.57 10.22
CA CYS A 14 5.79 -10.11 11.55
C CYS A 14 4.53 -9.69 12.33
N PRO A 15 4.58 -9.61 13.67
CA PRO A 15 3.47 -9.10 14.47
C PRO A 15 3.00 -7.72 13.98
N GLY A 16 1.70 -7.62 13.71
CA GLY A 16 1.06 -6.43 13.14
C GLY A 16 0.99 -6.40 11.62
N GLY A 17 1.78 -7.23 10.91
CA GLY A 17 1.74 -7.34 9.45
C GLY A 17 0.81 -8.44 8.93
N GLU A 18 0.21 -9.24 9.83
CA GLU A 18 -0.54 -10.45 9.46
C GLU A 18 -1.77 -10.14 8.61
N HIS A 19 -2.54 -9.13 8.99
CA HIS A 19 -3.78 -8.76 8.29
C HIS A 19 -3.52 -8.44 6.81
N PHE A 20 -2.51 -7.63 6.54
CA PHE A 20 -2.15 -7.27 5.17
C PHE A 20 -1.54 -8.46 4.41
N ALA A 21 -0.68 -9.24 5.05
CA ALA A 21 -0.10 -10.45 4.47
C ALA A 21 -1.18 -11.47 4.08
N ASP A 22 -2.17 -11.70 4.94
CA ASP A 22 -3.26 -12.65 4.67
C ASP A 22 -4.13 -12.19 3.49
N ALA A 23 -4.43 -10.89 3.38
CA ALA A 23 -5.11 -10.31 2.22
C ALA A 23 -4.30 -10.52 0.92
N VAL A 24 -3.00 -10.30 0.96
CA VAL A 24 -2.09 -10.54 -0.18
C VAL A 24 -2.05 -12.03 -0.54
N ILE A 25 -1.99 -12.93 0.44
CA ILE A 25 -2.00 -14.40 0.22
C ILE A 25 -3.27 -14.83 -0.50
N GLN A 26 -4.44 -14.30 -0.14
CA GLN A 26 -5.69 -14.64 -0.83
C GLN A 26 -5.62 -14.28 -2.32
N HIS A 27 -5.12 -13.10 -2.65
CA HIS A 27 -4.92 -12.71 -4.05
C HIS A 27 -3.85 -13.57 -4.75
N LEU A 28 -2.77 -13.95 -4.06
CA LEU A 28 -1.76 -14.84 -4.63
C LEU A 28 -2.32 -16.22 -4.98
N LYS A 29 -3.19 -16.79 -4.15
CA LYS A 29 -3.89 -18.04 -4.45
C LYS A 29 -4.68 -17.95 -5.75
N HIS A 30 -5.45 -16.86 -5.94
CA HIS A 30 -6.18 -16.62 -7.19
C HIS A 30 -5.25 -16.47 -8.39
N ILE A 31 -4.19 -15.65 -8.27
CA ILE A 31 -3.20 -15.45 -9.34
C ILE A 31 -2.54 -16.79 -9.73
N TYR A 32 -2.23 -17.63 -8.74
CA TYR A 32 -1.64 -18.94 -8.96
C TYR A 32 -2.58 -19.84 -9.76
N VAL A 33 -3.84 -19.98 -9.33
CA VAL A 33 -4.85 -20.80 -10.00
C VAL A 33 -5.09 -20.31 -11.44
N GLU A 34 -5.26 -19.01 -11.65
CA GLU A 34 -5.43 -18.44 -12.98
C GLU A 34 -4.24 -18.73 -13.91
N LYS A 35 -3.01 -18.54 -13.41
CA LYS A 35 -1.80 -18.83 -14.20
C LYS A 35 -1.70 -20.31 -14.56
N LEU A 36 -2.01 -21.18 -13.61
CA LEU A 36 -1.97 -22.63 -13.80
C LEU A 36 -3.01 -23.06 -14.83
N ASN A 37 -4.25 -22.60 -14.72
CA ASN A 37 -5.32 -22.91 -15.68
C ASN A 37 -4.94 -22.46 -17.09
N ARG A 38 -4.47 -21.20 -17.25
CA ARG A 38 -4.00 -20.71 -18.56
C ARG A 38 -2.88 -21.58 -19.13
N LYS A 39 -2.00 -22.11 -18.28
CA LYS A 39 -0.91 -23.00 -18.71
C LYS A 39 -1.42 -24.36 -19.10
N ILE A 40 -2.34 -24.93 -18.33
CA ILE A 40 -3.01 -26.21 -18.64
C ILE A 40 -3.74 -26.10 -19.98
N ASP A 41 -4.55 -25.08 -20.22
CA ASP A 41 -5.27 -24.85 -21.47
C ASP A 41 -4.33 -24.77 -22.68
N LYS A 42 -3.18 -24.09 -22.52
CA LYS A 42 -2.15 -24.02 -23.57
C LYS A 42 -1.52 -25.40 -23.85
N LEU A 43 -1.26 -26.20 -22.81
CA LEU A 43 -0.67 -27.53 -22.95
C LEU A 43 -1.68 -28.49 -23.61
N ILE A 44 -2.95 -28.46 -23.23
CA ILE A 44 -4.03 -29.22 -23.86
C ILE A 44 -4.06 -28.94 -25.36
N LYS A 45 -4.14 -27.64 -25.73
CA LYS A 45 -4.18 -27.21 -27.14
C LYS A 45 -2.93 -27.60 -27.94
N ARG A 46 -1.74 -27.57 -27.30
CA ARG A 46 -0.46 -27.84 -27.99
C ARG A 46 -0.19 -29.35 -28.16
N TYR A 47 -0.53 -30.14 -27.15
CA TYR A 47 -0.13 -31.55 -27.08
C TYR A 47 -1.33 -32.51 -27.11
N ASN A 48 -2.55 -32.01 -27.26
CA ASN A 48 -3.79 -32.81 -27.25
C ASN A 48 -3.92 -33.72 -26.03
N LEU A 49 -3.63 -33.19 -24.83
CA LEU A 49 -3.66 -33.91 -23.56
C LEU A 49 -5.01 -33.77 -22.88
N GLN A 50 -5.32 -34.72 -21.97
CA GLN A 50 -6.53 -34.66 -21.13
C GLN A 50 -6.30 -33.76 -19.92
N LYS A 51 -7.27 -32.89 -19.57
CA LYS A 51 -7.15 -31.93 -18.46
C LYS A 51 -6.91 -32.62 -17.12
N GLU A 52 -7.65 -33.67 -16.86
CA GLU A 52 -7.61 -34.45 -15.61
C GLU A 52 -6.24 -35.10 -15.39
N THR A 53 -5.66 -35.65 -16.45
CA THR A 53 -4.32 -36.23 -16.40
C THR A 53 -3.26 -35.18 -16.07
N LEU A 54 -3.32 -34.02 -16.74
CA LEU A 54 -2.39 -32.93 -16.47
C LEU A 54 -2.48 -32.40 -15.03
N ILE A 55 -3.70 -32.24 -14.49
CA ILE A 55 -3.91 -31.80 -13.11
C ILE A 55 -3.34 -32.81 -12.13
N ARG A 56 -3.62 -34.11 -12.34
CA ARG A 56 -3.08 -35.20 -11.52
C ARG A 56 -1.56 -35.19 -11.52
N ASP A 57 -0.95 -35.10 -12.69
CA ASP A 57 0.50 -35.17 -12.84
C ASP A 57 1.18 -33.92 -12.25
N ILE A 58 0.57 -32.75 -12.37
CA ILE A 58 1.05 -31.51 -11.74
C ILE A 58 0.95 -31.59 -10.22
N ASN A 59 -0.16 -32.10 -9.69
CA ASN A 59 -0.34 -32.28 -8.25
C ASN A 59 0.69 -33.28 -7.70
N PHE A 60 0.87 -34.42 -8.37
CA PHE A 60 1.86 -35.43 -8.00
C PHE A 60 3.29 -34.84 -7.98
N TYR A 61 3.65 -34.08 -9.03
CA TYR A 61 4.95 -33.41 -9.09
C TYR A 61 5.14 -32.40 -7.95
N ASN A 62 4.11 -31.60 -7.66
CA ASN A 62 4.15 -30.62 -6.57
C ASN A 62 4.29 -31.33 -5.20
N ASP A 63 3.55 -32.40 -4.97
CA ASP A 63 3.64 -33.18 -3.72
C ASP A 63 5.01 -33.83 -3.54
N LEU A 64 5.60 -34.33 -4.60
CA LEU A 64 6.88 -35.00 -4.56
C LEU A 64 8.07 -34.07 -4.32
N LEU A 65 8.02 -32.87 -4.90
CA LEU A 65 9.15 -31.93 -4.87
C LEU A 65 9.03 -30.85 -3.80
N SER A 66 7.84 -30.63 -3.24
CA SER A 66 7.68 -29.58 -2.23
C SER A 66 7.82 -30.16 -0.83
N SER A 67 8.64 -29.51 -0.01
CA SER A 67 8.70 -29.74 1.43
C SER A 67 7.55 -29.06 2.19
N GLY A 68 6.61 -28.43 1.50
CA GLY A 68 5.53 -27.63 2.09
C GLY A 68 4.17 -28.34 2.02
N LEU A 69 3.26 -27.92 2.88
CA LEU A 69 1.87 -28.33 2.82
C LEU A 69 1.17 -27.70 1.61
N HIS A 70 0.20 -28.39 1.05
CA HIS A 70 -0.66 -27.90 0.00
C HIS A 70 -2.11 -27.80 0.52
N GLU A 71 -2.84 -26.85 -0.03
CA GLU A 71 -4.29 -26.72 0.19
C GLU A 71 -5.00 -27.24 -1.07
N ASP A 72 -6.01 -28.04 -0.92
CA ASP A 72 -6.85 -28.48 -2.04
C ASP A 72 -7.81 -27.34 -2.45
N ASN A 73 -7.85 -27.05 -3.73
CA ASN A 73 -8.90 -26.21 -4.29
C ASN A 73 -10.07 -27.12 -4.69
N GLU A 74 -11.14 -27.13 -3.89
CA GLU A 74 -12.33 -27.97 -4.08
C GLU A 74 -13.01 -27.77 -5.44
N ILE A 75 -12.98 -26.54 -5.97
CA ILE A 75 -13.64 -26.21 -7.23
C ILE A 75 -12.93 -26.84 -8.44
N GLU A 76 -11.60 -26.90 -8.40
CA GLU A 76 -10.81 -27.31 -9.55
C GLU A 76 -9.91 -28.54 -9.28
N LYS A 77 -9.95 -29.10 -8.09
CA LYS A 77 -9.10 -30.22 -7.63
C LYS A 77 -7.60 -29.96 -7.80
N ILE A 78 -7.21 -28.69 -7.77
CA ILE A 78 -5.83 -28.24 -7.89
C ILE A 78 -5.27 -27.99 -6.49
N ARG A 79 -4.13 -28.57 -6.19
CA ARG A 79 -3.39 -28.30 -4.95
C ARG A 79 -2.59 -27.02 -5.06
N ILE A 80 -2.87 -26.07 -4.16
CA ILE A 80 -2.22 -24.76 -4.10
C ILE A 80 -1.14 -24.80 -3.01
N PRO A 81 0.07 -24.26 -3.25
CA PRO A 81 1.08 -24.14 -2.21
C PRO A 81 0.57 -23.32 -1.02
N ARG A 82 0.85 -23.78 0.17
CA ARG A 82 0.69 -22.97 1.38
C ARG A 82 1.83 -21.95 1.41
N PHE A 83 1.52 -20.69 1.14
CA PHE A 83 2.53 -19.62 1.08
C PHE A 83 3.00 -19.15 2.47
N LYS A 84 2.11 -19.20 3.49
CA LYS A 84 2.40 -18.67 4.82
C LYS A 84 3.34 -19.59 5.61
N VAL A 85 4.45 -19.02 6.11
CA VAL A 85 5.44 -19.68 6.95
C VAL A 85 5.01 -19.59 8.41
N ASN A 86 5.17 -20.71 9.15
CA ASN A 86 4.98 -20.73 10.59
C ASN A 86 6.22 -20.19 11.28
N ALA A 87 6.01 -19.19 12.13
CA ALA A 87 7.03 -18.64 13.01
C ALA A 87 6.45 -18.39 14.39
N ARG A 88 7.30 -18.42 15.40
CA ARG A 88 6.97 -18.06 16.78
C ARG A 88 7.67 -16.77 17.12
N PHE A 89 6.91 -15.85 17.68
CA PHE A 89 7.39 -14.55 18.13
C PHE A 89 7.31 -14.45 19.64
N THR A 90 8.42 -14.14 20.30
CA THR A 90 8.49 -13.97 21.75
C THR A 90 8.88 -12.54 22.06
N TYR A 91 8.05 -11.87 22.85
CA TYR A 91 8.31 -10.54 23.41
C TYR A 91 8.66 -10.70 24.89
N PHE A 92 9.86 -10.29 25.25
CA PHE A 92 10.35 -10.39 26.62
C PHE A 92 9.93 -9.18 27.46
N MET A 93 9.89 -9.35 28.79
CA MET A 93 9.48 -8.28 29.73
C MET A 93 10.38 -7.05 29.72
N ASN A 94 11.64 -7.22 29.29
CA ASN A 94 12.60 -6.12 29.14
C ASN A 94 12.49 -5.40 27.77
N GLY A 95 11.55 -5.81 26.91
CA GLY A 95 11.36 -5.22 25.58
C GLY A 95 12.13 -5.91 24.46
N GLU A 96 12.95 -6.92 24.75
CA GLU A 96 13.61 -7.71 23.69
C GLU A 96 12.62 -8.56 22.91
N PHE A 97 12.97 -8.84 21.66
CA PHE A 97 12.16 -9.61 20.73
C PHE A 97 12.94 -10.80 20.18
N LYS A 98 12.27 -11.95 20.04
CA LYS A 98 12.85 -13.16 19.44
C LYS A 98 11.92 -13.70 18.37
N THR A 99 12.50 -14.07 17.21
CA THR A 99 11.81 -14.80 16.14
C THR A 99 12.39 -16.21 16.02
N GLU A 100 11.52 -17.21 15.93
CA GLU A 100 11.86 -18.61 15.69
C GLU A 100 11.09 -19.13 14.47
N ILE A 101 11.81 -19.62 13.46
CA ILE A 101 11.21 -20.21 12.26
C ILE A 101 10.90 -21.68 12.55
N LEU A 102 9.63 -22.09 12.40
CA LEU A 102 9.14 -23.40 12.82
C LEU A 102 9.08 -24.43 11.68
N GLU A 103 9.49 -24.05 10.47
CA GLU A 103 9.49 -24.94 9.30
C GLU A 103 10.70 -24.68 8.38
N CYS A 104 10.99 -25.61 7.48
CA CYS A 104 12.12 -25.47 6.57
C CYS A 104 11.83 -24.41 5.50
N ILE A 105 12.65 -23.35 5.48
CA ILE A 105 12.61 -22.28 4.45
C ILE A 105 13.90 -22.23 3.63
N ARG A 106 14.78 -23.23 3.75
CA ARG A 106 16.04 -23.28 3.02
C ARG A 106 15.81 -23.25 1.51
N GLY A 107 16.52 -22.35 0.85
CA GLY A 107 16.44 -22.17 -0.59
C GLY A 107 15.16 -21.48 -1.09
N LYS A 108 14.27 -21.04 -0.20
CA LYS A 108 13.04 -20.32 -0.58
C LYS A 108 13.29 -18.82 -0.78
N ASN A 109 12.45 -18.19 -1.59
CA ASN A 109 12.31 -16.74 -1.68
C ASN A 109 11.32 -16.30 -0.61
N VAL A 110 11.80 -15.66 0.44
CA VAL A 110 10.99 -15.27 1.59
C VAL A 110 10.61 -13.80 1.50
N PHE A 111 9.31 -13.54 1.54
CA PHE A 111 8.73 -12.21 1.61
C PHE A 111 8.31 -11.94 3.06
N ILE A 112 8.95 -10.98 3.72
CA ILE A 112 8.68 -10.60 5.11
C ILE A 112 7.76 -9.40 5.11
N PHE A 113 6.59 -9.55 5.68
CA PHE A 113 5.56 -8.49 5.77
C PHE A 113 5.60 -7.82 7.12
N GLN A 114 5.61 -6.47 7.12
CA GLN A 114 5.50 -5.67 8.33
C GLN A 114 4.65 -4.42 8.06
N ASP A 115 3.67 -4.16 8.91
CA ASP A 115 3.02 -2.87 9.06
C ASP A 115 3.63 -2.15 10.27
N VAL A 116 4.49 -1.17 10.01
CA VAL A 116 5.20 -0.42 11.08
C VAL A 116 4.33 0.63 11.75
N GLU A 117 3.17 0.94 11.18
CA GLU A 117 2.21 1.92 11.71
C GLU A 117 0.99 1.23 12.37
N ASN A 118 1.06 -0.07 12.62
CA ASN A 118 0.02 -0.77 13.36
C ASN A 118 0.15 -0.47 14.86
N HIS A 119 -0.68 0.43 15.36
CA HIS A 119 -0.72 0.83 16.78
C HIS A 119 -1.86 0.17 17.58
N HIS A 120 -2.49 -0.87 17.01
CA HIS A 120 -3.48 -1.65 17.73
C HIS A 120 -2.81 -2.63 18.71
N PRO A 121 -3.49 -2.97 19.85
CA PRO A 121 -2.98 -3.99 20.76
C PRO A 121 -2.83 -5.34 20.03
N LEU A 122 -1.63 -5.88 20.01
CA LEU A 122 -1.32 -7.17 19.40
C LEU A 122 -1.16 -8.26 20.47
N TRP A 123 -1.68 -9.44 20.19
CA TRP A 123 -1.44 -10.59 21.02
C TRP A 123 -0.02 -11.12 20.80
N VAL A 124 0.76 -11.21 21.87
CA VAL A 124 2.14 -11.73 21.87
C VAL A 124 2.25 -12.97 22.76
N ASN A 125 3.36 -13.69 22.65
CA ASN A 125 3.66 -14.87 23.47
C ASN A 125 2.54 -15.92 23.42
N GLU A 126 2.13 -16.31 22.21
CA GLU A 126 1.09 -17.30 21.97
C GLU A 126 -0.28 -16.91 22.59
N GLY A 127 -0.61 -15.63 22.52
CA GLY A 127 -1.89 -15.10 23.01
C GLY A 127 -1.98 -14.88 24.52
N LYS A 128 -0.84 -14.90 25.25
CA LYS A 128 -0.84 -14.72 26.71
C LYS A 128 -0.93 -13.27 27.15
N ASN A 129 -0.37 -12.35 26.37
CA ASN A 129 -0.31 -10.92 26.69
C ASN A 129 -0.69 -10.08 25.48
N GLN A 130 -1.21 -8.88 25.70
CA GLN A 130 -1.35 -7.85 24.69
C GLN A 130 -0.26 -6.79 24.86
N HIS A 131 0.26 -6.30 23.73
CA HIS A 131 1.22 -5.21 23.69
C HIS A 131 0.91 -4.26 22.54
N VAL A 132 1.08 -2.94 22.77
CA VAL A 132 0.98 -1.92 21.73
C VAL A 132 2.39 -1.61 21.25
N PHE A 133 2.67 -1.93 20.00
CA PHE A 133 3.98 -1.73 19.41
C PHE A 133 4.15 -0.28 18.92
N SER A 134 5.30 0.31 19.21
CA SER A 134 5.74 1.54 18.54
C SER A 134 6.34 1.21 17.18
N VAL A 135 6.57 2.24 16.35
CA VAL A 135 7.32 2.10 15.08
C VAL A 135 8.69 1.45 15.31
N ASN A 136 9.35 1.76 16.43
CA ASN A 136 10.65 1.19 16.77
C ASN A 136 10.58 -0.28 17.16
N ASP A 137 9.52 -0.71 17.87
CA ASP A 137 9.30 -2.11 18.20
C ASP A 137 9.05 -2.93 16.94
N HIS A 138 8.20 -2.43 16.03
CA HIS A 138 7.97 -3.05 14.72
C HIS A 138 9.24 -3.14 13.89
N LEU A 139 10.03 -2.07 13.85
CA LEU A 139 11.30 -2.03 13.14
C LEU A 139 12.28 -3.06 13.70
N MET A 140 12.46 -3.11 15.02
CA MET A 140 13.36 -4.08 15.65
C MET A 140 12.88 -5.51 15.47
N SER A 141 11.58 -5.79 15.63
CA SER A 141 11.02 -7.12 15.40
C SER A 141 11.24 -7.59 13.96
N MET A 142 11.11 -6.70 12.99
CA MET A 142 11.40 -6.98 11.59
C MET A 142 12.89 -7.29 11.37
N MET A 143 13.81 -6.51 11.95
CA MET A 143 15.26 -6.74 11.83
C MET A 143 15.67 -8.10 12.42
N VAL A 144 15.16 -8.45 13.59
CA VAL A 144 15.39 -9.78 14.22
C VAL A 144 14.81 -10.90 13.36
N THR A 145 13.66 -10.65 12.71
CA THR A 145 13.06 -11.63 11.80
C THR A 145 13.87 -11.82 10.53
N ILE A 146 14.44 -10.76 9.95
CA ILE A 146 15.34 -10.86 8.78
C ILE A 146 16.54 -11.73 9.13
N ASP A 147 17.14 -11.51 10.28
CA ASP A 147 18.29 -12.28 10.75
C ASP A 147 17.92 -13.77 10.92
N ALA A 148 16.80 -14.09 11.57
CA ALA A 148 16.31 -15.45 11.73
C ALA A 148 16.04 -16.14 10.38
N VAL A 149 15.44 -15.45 9.42
CA VAL A 149 15.17 -15.96 8.06
C VAL A 149 16.46 -16.24 7.30
N ARG A 150 17.45 -15.36 7.41
CA ARG A 150 18.77 -15.52 6.82
C ARG A 150 19.47 -16.77 7.38
N TYR A 151 19.51 -16.93 8.71
CA TYR A 151 20.11 -18.10 9.36
C TYR A 151 19.37 -19.40 9.05
N ALA A 152 18.06 -19.36 8.81
CA ALA A 152 17.28 -20.50 8.36
C ALA A 152 17.54 -20.88 6.88
N GLY A 153 18.40 -20.12 6.17
CA GLY A 153 18.92 -20.47 4.85
C GLY A 153 18.01 -20.07 3.68
N ALA A 154 17.22 -19.01 3.81
CA ALA A 154 16.49 -18.42 2.70
C ALA A 154 17.45 -18.07 1.54
N ALA A 155 17.02 -18.28 0.30
CA ALA A 155 17.81 -17.94 -0.89
C ALA A 155 17.73 -16.44 -1.20
N HIS A 156 16.55 -15.83 -1.05
CA HIS A 156 16.31 -14.42 -1.22
C HIS A 156 15.37 -13.90 -0.14
N ILE A 157 15.62 -12.66 0.30
CA ILE A 157 14.82 -11.97 1.31
C ILE A 157 14.27 -10.69 0.71
N THR A 158 12.95 -10.59 0.62
CA THR A 158 12.24 -9.38 0.21
C THR A 158 11.43 -8.83 1.36
N LEU A 159 11.64 -7.57 1.72
CA LEU A 159 10.78 -6.88 2.67
C LEU A 159 9.54 -6.34 1.96
N VAL A 160 8.37 -6.55 2.55
CA VAL A 160 7.12 -5.95 2.13
C VAL A 160 6.67 -5.01 3.24
N VAL A 161 7.04 -3.75 3.10
CA VAL A 161 6.83 -2.68 4.09
C VAL A 161 6.06 -1.56 3.38
N PRO A 162 4.72 -1.62 3.33
CA PRO A 162 3.94 -0.60 2.65
C PRO A 162 4.30 0.82 3.10
N VAL A 163 4.57 0.99 4.40
CA VAL A 163 5.11 2.23 4.97
C VAL A 163 6.61 2.08 5.19
N TYR A 164 7.43 2.74 4.37
CA TYR A 164 8.87 2.79 4.63
C TYR A 164 9.13 3.62 5.89
N PRO A 165 9.69 3.01 6.96
CA PRO A 165 9.85 3.72 8.24
C PRO A 165 10.85 4.88 8.12
N TYR A 166 10.62 5.93 8.91
CA TYR A 166 11.44 7.15 8.90
C TYR A 166 11.55 7.86 7.54
N SER A 167 10.67 7.62 6.58
CA SER A 167 10.73 8.21 5.24
C SER A 167 10.74 9.74 5.21
N ARG A 168 10.19 10.40 6.25
CA ARG A 168 10.24 11.86 6.41
C ARG A 168 11.64 12.40 6.77
N GLN A 169 12.57 11.51 7.18
CA GLN A 169 13.96 11.87 7.55
C GLN A 169 14.93 11.54 6.40
N HIS A 170 14.57 11.96 5.18
CA HIS A 170 15.34 11.72 3.95
C HIS A 170 16.29 12.87 3.58
N LYS A 171 16.17 14.03 4.23
CA LYS A 171 16.99 15.22 4.02
C LYS A 171 17.51 15.76 5.35
N LYS A 172 18.75 16.24 5.36
CA LYS A 172 19.34 16.95 6.50
C LYS A 172 18.96 18.44 6.43
N LYS A 173 18.44 18.97 7.53
CA LYS A 173 18.16 20.41 7.72
C LYS A 173 19.12 21.09 8.69
N GLY A 174 20.13 20.38 9.15
CA GLY A 174 21.11 20.84 10.13
C GLY A 174 22.06 19.73 10.52
N ARG A 175 22.43 19.65 11.79
CA ARG A 175 23.30 18.60 12.35
C ARG A 175 22.48 17.40 12.80
N GLU A 176 21.68 16.84 11.93
CA GLU A 176 20.81 15.69 12.19
C GLU A 176 21.21 14.47 11.36
N GLY A 177 20.79 13.29 11.80
CA GLY A 177 21.01 12.04 11.08
C GLY A 177 20.16 11.96 9.80
N LEU A 178 20.52 11.04 8.92
CA LEU A 178 19.75 10.68 7.72
C LEU A 178 19.16 9.28 7.93
N THR A 179 18.14 9.20 8.79
CA THR A 179 17.64 7.92 9.33
C THR A 179 17.05 7.02 8.25
N ALA A 180 16.37 7.58 7.25
CA ALA A 180 15.85 6.78 6.13
C ALA A 180 16.96 6.02 5.39
N SER A 181 18.11 6.68 5.15
CA SER A 181 19.27 6.06 4.50
C SER A 181 20.00 5.09 5.41
N MET A 182 20.11 5.43 6.72
CA MET A 182 20.69 4.53 7.72
C MET A 182 19.97 3.18 7.74
N LEU A 183 18.64 3.19 7.70
CA LEU A 183 17.84 1.95 7.66
C LEU A 183 18.10 1.15 6.39
N GLY A 184 18.19 1.80 5.23
CA GLY A 184 18.55 1.13 3.98
C GLY A 184 19.88 0.37 4.11
N TYR A 185 20.89 1.03 4.66
CA TYR A 185 22.18 0.39 4.94
C TYR A 185 22.06 -0.80 5.91
N CYS A 186 21.25 -0.68 6.98
CA CYS A 186 21.02 -1.79 7.92
C CYS A 186 20.34 -2.99 7.23
N TYR A 187 19.34 -2.76 6.39
CA TYR A 187 18.66 -3.82 5.66
C TYR A 187 19.62 -4.57 4.72
N GLU A 188 20.46 -3.83 3.97
CA GLU A 188 21.45 -4.45 3.09
C GLU A 188 22.46 -5.30 3.89
N LYS A 189 22.91 -4.83 5.05
CA LYS A 189 23.83 -5.58 5.92
C LYS A 189 23.19 -6.83 6.51
N LEU A 190 21.89 -6.83 6.75
CA LEU A 190 21.14 -8.01 7.17
C LEU A 190 20.87 -8.99 6.01
N GLY A 191 21.20 -8.62 4.76
CA GLY A 191 21.07 -9.49 3.59
C GLY A 191 19.71 -9.40 2.92
N VAL A 192 19.04 -8.26 3.00
CA VAL A 192 17.82 -7.97 2.23
C VAL A 192 18.20 -7.70 0.78
N ASP A 193 17.55 -8.41 -0.16
CA ASP A 193 17.78 -8.27 -1.59
C ASP A 193 16.85 -7.22 -2.22
N GLN A 194 15.61 -7.12 -1.71
CA GLN A 194 14.57 -6.24 -2.27
C GLN A 194 13.65 -5.70 -1.19
N ILE A 195 13.05 -4.54 -1.46
CA ILE A 195 12.04 -3.91 -0.61
C ILE A 195 10.87 -3.51 -1.51
N ILE A 196 9.64 -3.87 -1.12
CA ILE A 196 8.41 -3.40 -1.75
C ILE A 196 7.74 -2.41 -0.79
N THR A 197 7.51 -1.19 -1.26
CA THR A 197 6.84 -0.13 -0.48
C THR A 197 5.76 0.54 -1.31
N LEU A 198 4.96 1.42 -0.69
CA LEU A 198 3.87 2.14 -1.33
C LEU A 198 4.07 3.64 -1.22
N ASP A 199 4.02 4.35 -2.35
CA ASP A 199 4.06 5.82 -2.43
C ASP A 199 5.07 6.46 -1.45
N ILE A 200 6.33 6.02 -1.53
CA ILE A 200 7.40 6.49 -0.64
C ILE A 200 7.45 8.02 -0.61
N HIS A 201 7.63 8.60 0.57
CA HIS A 201 7.58 10.05 0.78
C HIS A 201 8.55 10.84 -0.11
N SER A 202 9.73 10.29 -0.37
CA SER A 202 10.71 10.88 -1.29
C SER A 202 11.46 9.80 -2.05
N ARG A 203 11.56 9.94 -3.37
CA ARG A 203 12.38 9.07 -4.22
C ARG A 203 13.88 9.16 -3.91
N GLU A 204 14.33 10.21 -3.26
CA GLU A 204 15.73 10.35 -2.83
C GLU A 204 16.18 9.21 -1.91
N ILE A 205 15.24 8.54 -1.22
CA ILE A 205 15.52 7.37 -0.38
C ILE A 205 16.06 6.21 -1.22
N GLU A 206 15.63 6.08 -2.48
CA GLU A 206 16.10 5.03 -3.39
C GLU A 206 17.62 5.14 -3.64
N ASN A 207 18.19 6.35 -3.57
CA ASN A 207 19.63 6.60 -3.74
C ASN A 207 20.48 6.10 -2.55
N ALA A 208 19.87 5.72 -1.43
CA ALA A 208 20.57 5.19 -0.27
C ALA A 208 20.92 3.71 -0.38
N PHE A 209 20.36 3.02 -1.38
CA PHE A 209 20.56 1.59 -1.60
C PHE A 209 21.66 1.35 -2.64
N HIS A 210 22.55 0.41 -2.34
CA HIS A 210 23.69 0.06 -3.20
C HIS A 210 23.55 -1.36 -3.77
N THR A 211 22.98 -2.29 -3.02
CA THR A 211 22.83 -3.70 -3.39
C THR A 211 21.37 -4.13 -3.43
N ALA A 212 20.57 -3.69 -2.48
CA ALA A 212 19.15 -3.99 -2.47
C ALA A 212 18.37 -3.10 -3.46
N ARG A 213 17.27 -3.62 -4.00
CA ARG A 213 16.38 -2.86 -4.88
C ARG A 213 15.15 -2.43 -4.11
N ILE A 214 14.69 -1.21 -4.35
CA ILE A 214 13.42 -0.73 -3.81
C ILE A 214 12.40 -0.63 -4.94
N GLU A 215 11.25 -1.26 -4.74
CA GLU A 215 10.12 -1.25 -5.65
C GLU A 215 9.01 -0.41 -5.02
N ASN A 216 8.89 0.82 -5.50
CA ASN A 216 7.90 1.78 -5.01
C ASN A 216 6.60 1.66 -5.80
N LEU A 217 5.61 0.96 -5.25
CA LEU A 217 4.29 0.82 -5.85
C LEU A 217 3.47 2.11 -5.67
N HIS A 218 2.46 2.31 -6.52
CA HIS A 218 1.59 3.49 -6.48
C HIS A 218 0.13 3.12 -6.31
N ALA A 219 -0.53 3.71 -5.30
CA ALA A 219 -1.95 3.49 -4.98
C ALA A 219 -2.90 4.25 -5.91
N SER A 220 -2.40 5.07 -6.82
CA SER A 220 -3.20 5.99 -7.62
C SER A 220 -4.34 5.34 -8.39
N TYR A 221 -4.12 4.16 -8.97
CA TYR A 221 -5.17 3.42 -9.66
C TYR A 221 -6.29 2.98 -8.72
N GLN A 222 -5.95 2.43 -7.55
CA GLN A 222 -6.93 1.96 -6.56
C GLN A 222 -7.72 3.13 -5.98
N ILE A 223 -7.07 4.25 -5.70
CA ILE A 223 -7.70 5.48 -5.24
C ILE A 223 -8.66 6.02 -6.31
N MET A 224 -8.23 6.13 -7.57
CA MET A 224 -9.10 6.59 -8.66
C MET A 224 -10.29 5.66 -8.89
N ARG A 225 -10.10 4.35 -8.75
CA ARG A 225 -11.19 3.37 -8.85
C ARG A 225 -12.28 3.60 -7.82
N GLU A 226 -11.92 3.94 -6.58
CA GLU A 226 -12.89 4.27 -5.55
C GLU A 226 -13.52 5.67 -5.78
N LEU A 227 -12.72 6.62 -6.27
CA LEU A 227 -13.20 7.97 -6.59
C LEU A 227 -14.27 7.96 -7.69
N ILE A 228 -14.10 7.15 -8.75
CA ILE A 228 -15.07 7.02 -9.85
C ILE A 228 -16.41 6.44 -9.39
N LYS A 229 -16.42 5.63 -8.32
CA LYS A 229 -17.68 5.09 -7.78
C LYS A 229 -18.56 6.15 -7.09
N ILE A 230 -17.95 7.24 -6.63
CA ILE A 230 -18.63 8.29 -5.86
C ILE A 230 -18.80 9.60 -6.63
N GLU A 231 -18.06 9.80 -7.74
CA GLU A 231 -18.12 10.99 -8.61
C GLU A 231 -18.14 10.57 -10.08
N ASN A 232 -19.02 11.21 -10.86
CA ASN A 232 -19.07 10.98 -12.31
C ASN A 232 -17.94 11.73 -13.01
N LEU A 233 -16.76 11.11 -13.07
CA LEU A 233 -15.55 11.70 -13.66
C LEU A 233 -15.45 11.45 -15.17
N ALA A 234 -16.29 10.61 -15.73
CA ALA A 234 -16.33 10.33 -17.17
C ALA A 234 -16.91 11.51 -17.98
N ASP A 235 -17.70 12.37 -17.34
CA ASP A 235 -18.20 13.59 -17.91
C ASP A 235 -17.07 14.64 -18.01
N PRO A 236 -16.67 15.08 -19.23
CA PRO A 236 -15.66 16.11 -19.40
C PRO A 236 -16.05 17.44 -18.75
N ASP A 237 -17.34 17.77 -18.74
CA ASP A 237 -17.89 19.04 -18.23
C ASP A 237 -18.20 18.97 -16.72
N ALA A 238 -17.94 17.84 -16.06
CA ALA A 238 -18.15 17.75 -14.62
C ALA A 238 -17.37 18.83 -13.88
N ASP A 239 -18.06 19.55 -12.99
CA ASP A 239 -17.49 20.57 -12.11
C ASP A 239 -16.55 19.96 -11.07
N PHE A 240 -15.35 19.58 -11.53
CA PHE A 240 -14.36 18.88 -10.75
C PHE A 240 -12.98 19.52 -10.92
N VAL A 241 -12.23 19.63 -9.83
CA VAL A 241 -10.87 20.19 -9.81
C VAL A 241 -9.98 19.38 -8.87
N VAL A 242 -8.79 19.05 -9.32
CA VAL A 242 -7.75 18.47 -8.46
C VAL A 242 -7.00 19.59 -7.77
N VAL A 243 -6.75 19.47 -6.46
CA VAL A 243 -6.13 20.52 -5.66
C VAL A 243 -4.89 19.96 -4.95
N ALA A 244 -3.72 20.55 -5.18
CA ALA A 244 -2.55 20.28 -4.37
C ALA A 244 -2.67 20.98 -3.01
N PRO A 245 -2.66 20.26 -1.87
CA PRO A 245 -2.81 20.85 -0.53
C PRO A 245 -1.61 21.71 -0.09
N ASP A 246 -0.48 21.53 -0.72
CA ASP A 246 0.72 22.36 -0.56
C ASP A 246 1.69 22.17 -1.76
N SER A 247 2.82 22.86 -1.74
CA SER A 247 3.82 22.81 -2.80
C SER A 247 4.52 21.43 -2.93
N GLY A 248 4.61 20.67 -1.85
CA GLY A 248 5.22 19.33 -1.84
C GLY A 248 4.35 18.27 -2.54
N ALA A 249 3.03 18.46 -2.54
CA ALA A 249 2.08 17.55 -3.12
C ALA A 249 1.74 17.84 -4.61
N VAL A 250 2.38 18.85 -5.23
CA VAL A 250 2.06 19.29 -6.60
C VAL A 250 2.25 18.18 -7.62
N ASP A 251 3.38 17.49 -7.63
CA ASP A 251 3.66 16.46 -8.62
C ASP A 251 2.67 15.30 -8.53
N ARG A 252 2.30 14.90 -7.33
CA ARG A 252 1.28 13.88 -7.10
C ARG A 252 -0.08 14.31 -7.64
N ASN A 253 -0.52 15.51 -7.30
CA ASN A 253 -1.82 16.02 -7.75
C ASN A 253 -1.84 16.31 -9.24
N LYS A 254 -0.71 16.66 -9.86
CA LYS A 254 -0.55 16.76 -11.31
C LYS A 254 -0.77 15.40 -11.99
N PHE A 255 -0.30 14.29 -11.38
CA PHE A 255 -0.58 12.95 -11.90
C PHE A 255 -2.09 12.66 -11.93
N TYR A 256 -2.81 12.95 -10.83
CA TYR A 256 -4.27 12.80 -10.78
C TYR A 256 -4.98 13.74 -11.78
N SER A 257 -4.59 14.99 -11.83
CA SER A 257 -5.16 15.99 -12.78
C SER A 257 -5.00 15.51 -14.23
N SER A 258 -3.81 15.07 -14.60
CA SER A 258 -3.52 14.56 -15.95
C SER A 258 -4.27 13.26 -16.24
N GLY A 259 -4.30 12.31 -15.30
CA GLY A 259 -5.00 11.03 -15.45
C GLY A 259 -6.51 11.20 -15.56
N LEU A 260 -7.10 12.10 -14.79
CA LEU A 260 -8.53 12.42 -14.79
C LEU A 260 -8.93 13.42 -15.88
N LYS A 261 -7.96 14.04 -16.57
CA LYS A 261 -8.18 15.13 -17.56
C LYS A 261 -8.99 16.30 -16.95
N LYS A 262 -8.70 16.64 -15.69
CA LYS A 262 -9.37 17.71 -14.93
C LYS A 262 -8.36 18.80 -14.53
N PRO A 263 -8.80 20.06 -14.36
CA PRO A 263 -7.91 21.18 -14.00
C PRO A 263 -7.21 20.94 -12.66
N LEU A 264 -6.02 21.55 -12.51
CA LEU A 264 -5.24 21.55 -11.28
C LEU A 264 -5.31 22.94 -10.63
N ALA A 265 -5.62 22.96 -9.34
CA ALA A 265 -5.46 24.11 -8.46
C ALA A 265 -4.42 23.82 -7.37
N MET A 266 -3.92 24.82 -6.67
CA MET A 266 -2.92 24.65 -5.64
C MET A 266 -3.17 25.61 -4.45
N ILE A 267 -3.07 25.08 -3.24
CA ILE A 267 -3.00 25.85 -2.01
C ILE A 267 -1.53 26.17 -1.74
N TYR A 268 -1.20 27.44 -1.59
CA TYR A 268 0.13 27.83 -1.14
C TYR A 268 0.05 28.72 0.11
N LYS A 269 1.09 28.57 0.95
CA LYS A 269 1.19 29.25 2.23
C LYS A 269 2.31 30.27 2.15
N GLU A 270 1.97 31.53 2.33
CA GLU A 270 2.92 32.61 2.46
C GLU A 270 3.39 32.68 3.91
N ARG A 271 4.70 32.67 4.11
CA ARG A 271 5.31 32.70 5.45
C ARG A 271 5.99 34.03 5.65
N ASP A 272 5.79 34.66 6.82
CA ASP A 272 6.61 35.78 7.23
C ASP A 272 7.95 35.27 7.76
N TYR A 273 8.99 35.47 7.00
CA TYR A 273 10.36 35.15 7.41
C TYR A 273 10.99 36.25 8.29
N SER A 274 10.31 37.38 8.52
CA SER A 274 10.80 38.47 9.35
C SER A 274 10.63 38.20 10.85
N VAL A 275 9.75 37.25 11.23
CA VAL A 275 9.50 36.92 12.64
C VAL A 275 10.10 35.54 12.96
N VAL A 276 11.15 35.54 13.79
CA VAL A 276 11.76 34.32 14.34
C VAL A 276 10.92 33.85 15.52
N THR A 277 10.08 32.82 15.34
CA THR A 277 9.32 32.21 16.44
C THR A 277 10.12 31.07 17.09
N GLN A 278 10.29 31.14 18.40
CA GLN A 278 10.97 30.13 19.21
C GLN A 278 10.10 28.88 19.45
N ASN A 279 8.81 28.88 19.10
CA ASN A 279 7.87 27.79 19.31
C ASN A 279 7.34 27.22 17.99
N ALA A 280 7.64 25.94 17.74
CA ALA A 280 7.17 25.19 16.56
C ALA A 280 5.62 25.11 16.43
N LYS A 281 4.86 25.47 17.46
CA LYS A 281 3.39 25.51 17.46
C LYS A 281 2.79 26.79 16.89
N GLN A 282 3.53 27.89 16.82
CA GLN A 282 3.12 29.13 16.17
C GLN A 282 3.71 29.19 14.77
N SER A 283 2.99 28.65 13.79
CA SER A 283 3.39 28.76 12.39
C SER A 283 3.23 30.24 11.96
N ASN A 284 4.32 30.87 11.49
CA ASN A 284 4.30 32.21 10.87
C ASN A 284 3.61 32.22 9.49
N ILE A 285 2.47 31.54 9.38
CA ILE A 285 1.67 31.55 8.16
C ILE A 285 0.85 32.82 8.19
N ILE A 286 1.18 33.81 7.32
CA ILE A 286 0.44 35.06 7.22
C ILE A 286 -0.82 34.84 6.39
N THR A 287 -0.72 34.14 5.29
CA THR A 287 -1.83 34.03 4.33
C THR A 287 -1.83 32.65 3.68
N ILE A 288 -3.02 32.07 3.60
CA ILE A 288 -3.27 30.86 2.79
C ILE A 288 -3.96 31.34 1.52
N ASN A 289 -3.37 31.08 0.39
CA ASN A 289 -3.87 31.50 -0.93
C ASN A 289 -4.20 30.27 -1.79
N LEU A 290 -5.15 30.45 -2.70
CA LEU A 290 -5.54 29.47 -3.70
C LEU A 290 -5.15 29.97 -5.09
N LEU A 291 -4.39 29.16 -5.82
CA LEU A 291 -4.16 29.33 -7.25
C LEU A 291 -5.14 28.43 -8.00
N GLY A 292 -6.00 29.01 -8.83
CA GLY A 292 -7.10 28.29 -9.51
C GLY A 292 -8.45 28.59 -8.88
N ASP A 293 -9.50 27.94 -9.38
CA ASP A 293 -10.89 28.17 -8.98
C ASP A 293 -11.55 26.85 -8.54
N VAL A 294 -12.19 26.88 -7.36
CA VAL A 294 -12.90 25.74 -6.75
C VAL A 294 -14.39 26.04 -6.51
N ASN A 295 -14.83 27.29 -6.82
CA ASN A 295 -16.19 27.71 -6.52
C ASN A 295 -17.23 26.87 -7.30
N GLY A 296 -18.20 26.33 -6.60
CA GLY A 296 -19.23 25.45 -7.14
C GLY A 296 -18.75 24.03 -7.53
N LYS A 297 -17.44 23.72 -7.45
CA LYS A 297 -16.84 22.48 -7.93
C LYS A 297 -16.64 21.43 -6.82
N THR A 298 -16.54 20.17 -7.22
CA THR A 298 -15.96 19.12 -6.37
C THR A 298 -14.43 19.26 -6.38
N ALA A 299 -13.83 19.53 -5.22
CA ALA A 299 -12.39 19.62 -5.04
C ALA A 299 -11.84 18.30 -4.54
N PHE A 300 -10.87 17.74 -5.23
CA PHE A 300 -10.18 16.51 -4.87
C PHE A 300 -8.72 16.79 -4.49
N LEU A 301 -8.30 16.36 -3.29
CA LEU A 301 -6.93 16.50 -2.81
C LEU A 301 -6.30 15.12 -2.62
N ALA A 302 -5.05 14.94 -3.05
CA ALA A 302 -4.29 13.72 -2.76
C ALA A 302 -2.99 14.03 -2.04
N ASP A 303 -2.72 13.25 -0.99
CA ASP A 303 -1.48 13.30 -0.23
C ASP A 303 -0.86 11.90 -0.08
N ASP A 304 0.42 11.79 0.34
CA ASP A 304 1.06 10.50 0.56
C ASP A 304 0.66 9.88 1.90
N MET A 305 0.70 10.68 2.95
CA MET A 305 0.46 10.17 4.30
C MET A 305 -0.35 11.15 5.15
N LEU A 306 -1.21 10.58 5.97
CA LEU A 306 -2.02 11.32 6.93
C LEU A 306 -1.64 10.86 8.35
N GLY A 307 -0.88 11.69 9.07
CA GLY A 307 -0.59 11.48 10.49
C GLY A 307 -1.71 12.07 11.36
N THR A 308 -1.47 13.19 12.02
CA THR A 308 -2.48 13.91 12.82
C THR A 308 -3.58 14.59 12.00
N GLY A 309 -3.42 14.66 10.69
CA GLY A 309 -4.42 15.20 9.76
C GLY A 309 -4.59 16.72 9.74
N GLY A 310 -3.90 17.45 10.63
CA GLY A 310 -4.13 18.89 10.79
C GLY A 310 -3.91 19.71 9.50
N THR A 311 -2.94 19.34 8.65
CA THR A 311 -2.71 20.03 7.37
C THR A 311 -3.85 19.79 6.39
N LEU A 312 -4.30 18.54 6.27
CA LEU A 312 -5.37 18.15 5.35
C LEU A 312 -6.72 18.74 5.79
N LEU A 313 -7.04 18.70 7.09
CA LEU A 313 -8.25 19.32 7.64
C LEU A 313 -8.32 20.81 7.36
N LYS A 314 -7.23 21.55 7.59
CA LYS A 314 -7.14 22.99 7.28
C LYS A 314 -7.31 23.27 5.80
N ALA A 315 -6.75 22.42 4.93
CA ALA A 315 -6.93 22.56 3.49
C ALA A 315 -8.39 22.34 3.08
N MET A 316 -9.06 21.32 3.63
CA MET A 316 -10.48 21.04 3.33
C MET A 316 -11.40 22.17 3.82
N GLU A 317 -11.21 22.67 5.04
CA GLU A 317 -11.95 23.82 5.59
C GLU A 317 -11.75 25.06 4.70
N PHE A 318 -10.52 25.34 4.30
CA PHE A 318 -10.18 26.46 3.44
C PHE A 318 -10.87 26.35 2.07
N LEU A 319 -10.88 25.18 1.43
CA LEU A 319 -11.57 24.97 0.16
C LEU A 319 -13.07 25.16 0.28
N LYS A 320 -13.67 24.71 1.38
CA LYS A 320 -15.08 24.96 1.68
C LYS A 320 -15.37 26.48 1.82
N SER A 321 -14.49 27.23 2.48
CA SER A 321 -14.62 28.70 2.60
C SER A 321 -14.45 29.40 1.26
N LYS A 322 -13.80 28.80 0.26
CA LYS A 322 -13.66 29.28 -1.12
C LYS A 322 -14.80 28.84 -2.04
N GLY A 323 -15.87 28.26 -1.50
CA GLY A 323 -17.07 27.87 -2.23
C GLY A 323 -17.04 26.51 -2.89
N ALA A 324 -16.12 25.63 -2.51
CA ALA A 324 -16.14 24.25 -3.02
C ALA A 324 -17.46 23.54 -2.62
N LYS A 325 -18.16 22.97 -3.62
CA LYS A 325 -19.43 22.23 -3.43
C LYS A 325 -19.21 21.01 -2.58
N LYS A 326 -18.23 20.18 -2.95
CA LYS A 326 -17.77 19.02 -2.22
C LYS A 326 -16.24 19.06 -2.07
N VAL A 327 -15.72 18.46 -1.01
CA VAL A 327 -14.29 18.25 -0.84
C VAL A 327 -14.06 16.76 -0.58
N ILE A 328 -13.22 16.11 -1.39
CA ILE A 328 -12.82 14.73 -1.27
C ILE A 328 -11.31 14.70 -1.08
N ALA A 329 -10.84 13.98 -0.08
CA ALA A 329 -9.41 13.79 0.12
C ALA A 329 -9.02 12.33 -0.15
N ALA A 330 -7.78 12.10 -0.58
CA ALA A 330 -7.20 10.77 -0.70
C ALA A 330 -5.81 10.72 -0.08
N VAL A 331 -5.47 9.59 0.54
CA VAL A 331 -4.15 9.36 1.13
C VAL A 331 -3.70 7.93 0.88
N SER A 332 -2.45 7.77 0.44
CA SER A 332 -1.88 6.45 0.23
C SER A 332 -1.60 5.73 1.55
N LEU A 333 -1.12 6.46 2.56
CA LEU A 333 -0.70 5.94 3.85
C LEU A 333 -1.51 6.63 4.98
N PRO A 334 -2.67 6.06 5.36
CA PRO A 334 -3.58 6.65 6.34
C PRO A 334 -3.20 6.27 7.77
N PHE A 335 -2.22 6.94 8.40
CA PHE A 335 -1.78 6.61 9.76
C PHE A 335 -2.81 6.95 10.84
N PHE A 336 -3.51 8.07 10.71
CA PHE A 336 -4.50 8.56 11.68
C PHE A 336 -3.99 8.50 13.13
N THR A 337 -2.83 9.09 13.38
CA THR A 337 -2.19 9.07 14.69
C THR A 337 -2.84 10.05 15.68
N GLY A 338 -2.82 9.69 16.98
CA GLY A 338 -3.40 10.50 18.05
C GLY A 338 -4.90 10.68 17.89
N ASP A 339 -5.39 11.90 18.06
CA ASP A 339 -6.82 12.24 18.01
C ASP A 339 -7.36 12.46 16.57
N ALA A 340 -6.60 12.03 15.55
CA ALA A 340 -6.94 12.33 14.15
C ALA A 340 -8.35 11.86 13.77
N ILE A 341 -8.76 10.65 14.15
CA ILE A 341 -10.10 10.11 13.83
C ILE A 341 -11.20 11.00 14.44
N GLN A 342 -11.04 11.41 15.68
CA GLN A 342 -11.99 12.30 16.35
C GLN A 342 -12.08 13.67 15.64
N LEU A 343 -10.94 14.25 15.28
CA LEU A 343 -10.89 15.53 14.56
C LEU A 343 -11.58 15.44 13.18
N PHE A 344 -11.43 14.32 12.49
CA PHE A 344 -12.12 14.08 11.22
C PHE A 344 -13.63 13.87 11.41
N ASP A 345 -14.07 13.17 12.47
CA ASP A 345 -15.49 13.05 12.82
C ASP A 345 -16.13 14.44 13.06
N GLU A 346 -15.44 15.34 13.77
CA GLU A 346 -15.90 16.69 14.01
C GLU A 346 -15.95 17.52 12.72
N ALA A 347 -14.92 17.43 11.88
CA ALA A 347 -14.86 18.15 10.60
C ALA A 347 -15.93 17.65 9.61
N TYR A 348 -16.22 16.36 9.61
CA TYR A 348 -17.30 15.76 8.81
C TYR A 348 -18.66 16.30 9.24
N LYS A 349 -18.95 16.34 10.54
CA LYS A 349 -20.18 16.94 11.10
C LYS A 349 -20.34 18.42 10.75
N LYS A 350 -19.23 19.17 10.63
CA LYS A 350 -19.21 20.57 10.18
C LYS A 350 -19.33 20.72 8.65
N GLY A 351 -19.34 19.62 7.89
CA GLY A 351 -19.45 19.63 6.43
C GLY A 351 -18.19 20.09 5.69
N TYR A 352 -17.01 20.01 6.31
CA TYR A 352 -15.75 20.43 5.70
C TYR A 352 -15.31 19.53 4.57
N PHE A 353 -15.73 18.26 4.56
CA PHE A 353 -15.45 17.32 3.51
C PHE A 353 -16.60 16.32 3.31
N TYR A 354 -16.59 15.62 2.17
CA TYR A 354 -17.57 14.60 1.83
C TYR A 354 -17.05 13.20 2.14
N ARG A 355 -15.86 12.86 1.63
CA ARG A 355 -15.24 11.54 1.84
C ARG A 355 -13.71 11.64 1.94
N VAL A 356 -13.10 10.69 2.63
CA VAL A 356 -11.67 10.44 2.64
C VAL A 356 -11.43 9.04 2.11
N ILE A 357 -10.61 8.91 1.06
CA ILE A 357 -10.20 7.64 0.49
C ILE A 357 -8.80 7.33 1.02
N GLY A 358 -8.64 6.25 1.78
CA GLY A 358 -7.34 5.76 2.24
C GLY A 358 -7.10 4.34 1.80
N THR A 359 -5.84 3.90 1.72
CA THR A 359 -5.55 2.51 1.38
C THR A 359 -5.65 1.58 2.61
N ASN A 360 -5.71 0.27 2.37
CA ASN A 360 -5.59 -0.74 3.42
C ASN A 360 -4.13 -1.14 3.71
N ALA A 361 -3.15 -0.31 3.30
CA ALA A 361 -1.73 -0.52 3.58
C ALA A 361 -1.38 -0.40 5.06
N VAL A 362 -2.19 0.35 5.82
CA VAL A 362 -2.14 0.48 7.27
C VAL A 362 -3.48 -0.01 7.84
N TYR A 363 -3.42 -0.85 8.85
CA TYR A 363 -4.63 -1.45 9.43
C TYR A 363 -5.34 -0.51 10.41
N HIS A 364 -6.63 -0.25 10.13
CA HIS A 364 -7.50 0.57 10.99
C HIS A 364 -8.92 0.04 11.01
N GLU A 365 -9.24 -0.83 11.97
CA GLU A 365 -10.60 -1.36 12.11
C GLU A 365 -11.65 -0.26 12.37
N GLU A 366 -11.28 0.78 13.13
CA GLU A 366 -12.19 1.87 13.46
C GLU A 366 -12.57 2.70 12.24
N LEU A 367 -11.61 2.99 11.34
CA LEU A 367 -11.88 3.75 10.12
C LEU A 367 -12.89 3.07 9.20
N LEU A 368 -12.86 1.73 9.12
CA LEU A 368 -13.79 0.98 8.28
C LEU A 368 -15.25 1.10 8.73
N LYS A 369 -15.50 1.56 9.97
CA LYS A 369 -16.83 1.81 10.52
C LYS A 369 -17.33 3.24 10.28
N LYS A 370 -16.45 4.14 9.76
CA LYS A 370 -16.80 5.55 9.53
C LYS A 370 -17.46 5.75 8.17
N GLU A 371 -18.62 6.40 8.16
CA GLU A 371 -19.36 6.72 6.93
C GLU A 371 -18.53 7.54 5.94
N TRP A 372 -17.68 8.43 6.45
CA TRP A 372 -16.87 9.30 5.63
C TRP A 372 -15.60 8.65 5.06
N TYR A 373 -15.25 7.44 5.50
CA TYR A 373 -14.02 6.76 5.06
C TYR A 373 -14.29 5.70 3.99
N ILE A 374 -13.45 5.65 2.97
CA ILE A 374 -13.49 4.63 1.91
C ILE A 374 -12.12 3.96 1.86
N SER A 375 -12.10 2.64 1.97
CA SER A 375 -10.87 1.87 1.88
C SER A 375 -10.59 1.47 0.43
N ALA A 376 -9.45 1.92 -0.11
CA ALA A 376 -8.92 1.48 -1.40
C ALA A 376 -7.98 0.29 -1.19
N ASP A 377 -8.40 -0.89 -1.65
CA ASP A 377 -7.63 -2.12 -1.48
C ASP A 377 -6.42 -2.18 -2.41
N VAL A 378 -5.22 -2.20 -1.83
CA VAL A 378 -3.92 -2.34 -2.52
C VAL A 378 -3.34 -3.75 -2.39
N SER A 379 -3.95 -4.68 -1.65
CA SER A 379 -3.43 -6.02 -1.43
C SER A 379 -3.26 -6.82 -2.73
N LYS A 380 -4.16 -6.65 -3.70
CA LYS A 380 -4.03 -7.25 -5.04
C LYS A 380 -2.81 -6.71 -5.79
N LEU A 381 -2.50 -5.43 -5.67
CA LEU A 381 -1.31 -4.81 -6.29
C LEU A 381 -0.03 -5.43 -5.72
N PHE A 382 0.03 -5.57 -4.39
CA PHE A 382 1.17 -6.22 -3.73
C PHE A 382 1.28 -7.71 -4.09
N ALA A 383 0.17 -8.44 -4.18
CA ALA A 383 0.17 -9.84 -4.63
C ALA A 383 0.74 -9.98 -6.06
N GLN A 384 0.37 -9.07 -6.96
CA GLN A 384 0.92 -9.05 -8.31
C GLN A 384 2.43 -8.75 -8.30
N ALA A 385 2.89 -7.80 -7.47
CA ALA A 385 4.31 -7.48 -7.33
C ALA A 385 5.09 -8.69 -6.78
N VAL A 386 4.64 -9.29 -5.67
CA VAL A 386 5.23 -10.52 -5.09
C VAL A 386 5.31 -11.64 -6.13
N SER A 387 4.20 -11.91 -6.84
CA SER A 387 4.17 -12.96 -7.86
C SER A 387 5.13 -12.68 -9.02
N ARG A 388 5.26 -11.44 -9.47
CA ARG A 388 6.16 -11.07 -10.57
C ARG A 388 7.62 -11.13 -10.16
N LEU A 389 7.97 -10.58 -9.00
CA LEU A 389 9.34 -10.63 -8.46
C LEU A 389 9.79 -12.08 -8.24
N HIS A 390 8.94 -12.90 -7.62
CA HIS A 390 9.25 -14.32 -7.43
C HIS A 390 9.53 -15.06 -8.75
N HIS A 391 8.86 -14.69 -9.84
CA HIS A 391 9.04 -15.30 -11.16
C HIS A 391 10.01 -14.52 -12.07
N ASN A 392 10.78 -13.56 -11.55
CA ASN A 392 11.70 -12.69 -12.30
C ASN A 392 11.02 -12.00 -13.50
N GLN A 393 9.79 -11.52 -13.30
CA GLN A 393 9.01 -10.80 -14.30
C GLN A 393 9.07 -9.29 -14.07
N SER A 394 8.99 -8.49 -15.15
CA SER A 394 8.99 -7.04 -15.07
C SER A 394 7.80 -6.49 -14.28
N LEU A 395 8.05 -5.46 -13.45
CA LEU A 395 7.04 -4.69 -12.74
C LEU A 395 6.54 -3.46 -13.53
N SER A 396 7.12 -3.14 -14.68
CA SER A 396 6.83 -1.89 -15.41
C SER A 396 5.34 -1.60 -15.57
N ASN A 397 4.55 -2.62 -15.92
CA ASN A 397 3.09 -2.47 -16.08
C ASN A 397 2.32 -2.29 -14.75
N LEU A 398 2.96 -2.53 -13.60
CA LEU A 398 2.38 -2.25 -12.27
C LEU A 398 2.78 -0.86 -11.77
N LEU A 399 3.94 -0.37 -12.21
CA LEU A 399 4.48 0.93 -11.82
C LEU A 399 3.89 2.06 -12.68
N ASP A 400 3.57 1.79 -13.96
CA ASP A 400 2.89 2.74 -14.85
C ASP A 400 1.40 2.40 -14.98
N ASN A 401 0.59 3.14 -14.24
CA ASN A 401 -0.87 2.93 -14.18
C ASN A 401 -1.66 3.72 -15.24
N ARG A 402 -1.02 4.52 -16.10
CA ARG A 402 -1.70 5.46 -17.01
C ARG A 402 -2.68 4.77 -17.95
N GLU A 403 -2.24 3.74 -18.67
CA GLU A 403 -3.11 3.01 -19.61
C GLU A 403 -4.30 2.32 -18.92
N ILE A 404 -4.09 1.79 -17.70
CA ILE A 404 -5.17 1.13 -16.94
C ILE A 404 -6.19 2.16 -16.48
N ILE A 405 -5.74 3.34 -16.06
CA ILE A 405 -6.59 4.46 -15.66
C ILE A 405 -7.41 4.96 -16.85
N GLU A 406 -6.80 5.13 -18.03
CA GLU A 406 -7.51 5.55 -19.24
C GLU A 406 -8.61 4.55 -19.64
N ARG A 407 -8.31 3.26 -19.64
CA ARG A 407 -9.30 2.21 -19.90
C ARG A 407 -10.44 2.21 -18.90
N MET A 408 -10.14 2.42 -17.63
CA MET A 408 -11.14 2.47 -16.56
C MET A 408 -12.09 3.66 -16.72
N LEU A 409 -11.58 4.84 -17.05
CA LEU A 409 -12.40 6.05 -17.29
C LEU A 409 -13.29 5.87 -18.52
N HIS A 410 -12.76 5.31 -19.61
CA HIS A 410 -13.53 5.03 -20.82
C HIS A 410 -14.68 4.04 -20.57
N SER A 411 -14.41 2.97 -19.79
CA SER A 411 -15.45 1.99 -19.43
C SER A 411 -16.53 2.58 -18.53
N ALA A 412 -16.16 3.48 -17.61
CA ALA A 412 -17.11 4.18 -16.74
C ALA A 412 -18.03 5.12 -17.54
N GLY A 413 -17.50 5.78 -18.59
CA GLY A 413 -18.28 6.65 -19.48
C GLY A 413 -19.33 5.87 -20.28
N GLN A 414 -18.99 4.68 -20.79
CA GLN A 414 -19.93 3.83 -21.52
C GLN A 414 -21.06 3.30 -20.62
N SER A 415 -20.74 2.93 -19.39
CA SER A 415 -21.73 2.44 -18.42
C SER A 415 -22.69 3.55 -17.94
N GLY A 416 -22.24 4.80 -17.95
CA GLY A 416 -23.06 5.97 -17.64
C GLY A 416 -24.05 6.32 -18.76
N GLN A 417 -23.68 6.16 -20.02
CA GLN A 417 -24.56 6.38 -21.18
C GLN A 417 -25.72 5.37 -21.23
N HIS A 418 -25.48 4.08 -20.99
CA HIS A 418 -26.54 3.08 -20.94
C HIS A 418 -27.57 3.32 -19.82
N LYS A 419 -27.17 3.91 -18.68
CA LYS A 419 -28.12 4.24 -17.61
C LYS A 419 -28.92 5.52 -17.88
N ALA A 420 -28.43 6.40 -18.74
CA ALA A 420 -29.18 7.61 -19.14
C ALA A 420 -30.22 7.29 -20.24
N ASP A 421 -29.93 6.35 -21.13
CA ASP A 421 -30.84 5.91 -22.18
C ASP A 421 -32.02 5.08 -21.62
N ASP A 422 -31.78 4.27 -20.56
CA ASP A 422 -32.85 3.51 -19.88
C ASP A 422 -33.81 4.36 -19.00
N GLN A 423 -33.53 5.65 -18.82
CA GLN A 423 -34.41 6.58 -18.09
C GLN A 423 -35.21 7.52 -19.01
N GLN A 424 -35.08 7.37 -20.33
CA GLN A 424 -35.84 8.15 -21.33
C GLN A 424 -36.88 7.33 -22.12
N ASP A 425 -37.03 6.06 -21.82
CA ASP A 425 -38.15 5.18 -22.27
C ASP A 425 -39.07 4.88 -21.05
#